data_5afaa64b60601b1db2fa788ced71760b
#
_entry.id   5afaa64b60601b1db2fa788ced71760b
#
_cell.length_a   1.000
_cell.length_b   1.000
_cell.length_c   1.000
_cell.angle_alpha   90.00
_cell.angle_beta   90.00
_cell.angle_gamma   90.00
#
_symmetry.space_group_name_H-M   'P 1'
#
loop_
_entity.id
_entity.type
_entity.pdbx_description
1 polymer ?
#
loop_
_entity_poly.entity_id
_entity_poly.type
_entity_poly.pdbx_seq_one_letter_code
_entity_poly.pdbx_strand_id
1 'polypeptide(L)'
;VARSAEAEKIAYARELGITLQRLRLERELSQERLAHMAGISAYTYQKYEKGESKPGTPMNPGLFTLIALAQALEVTVPELLPPQPRVPVAP
;
A
#
# COMPACT_ATOMS: atom_id res chain seq x y z
N VAL A 1 8.44 -19.71 -17.59
CA VAL A 1 7.48 -18.72 -18.07
C VAL A 1 7.59 -17.48 -17.21
N ALA A 2 7.71 -16.34 -17.86
CA ALA A 2 7.80 -15.08 -17.14
C ALA A 2 6.47 -14.76 -16.45
N ARG A 3 6.55 -14.22 -15.25
CA ARG A 3 5.39 -13.73 -14.55
C ARG A 3 4.81 -12.54 -15.31
N SER A 4 3.49 -12.45 -15.39
CA SER A 4 2.87 -11.31 -16.04
C SER A 4 3.09 -10.04 -15.20
N ALA A 5 3.06 -8.88 -15.86
CA ALA A 5 3.15 -7.59 -15.18
C ALA A 5 2.06 -7.44 -14.13
N GLU A 6 0.86 -7.91 -14.42
CA GLU A 6 -0.25 -7.83 -13.48
C GLU A 6 -0.01 -8.70 -12.25
N ALA A 7 0.54 -9.90 -12.43
CA ALA A 7 0.87 -10.77 -11.29
C ALA A 7 1.91 -10.12 -10.38
N GLU A 8 2.91 -9.45 -10.95
CA GLU A 8 3.91 -8.73 -10.17
C GLU A 8 3.30 -7.56 -9.39
N LYS A 9 2.41 -6.81 -10.01
CA LYS A 9 1.73 -5.69 -9.36
C LYS A 9 0.83 -6.17 -8.23
N ILE A 10 0.10 -7.25 -8.45
CA ILE A 10 -0.78 -7.83 -7.43
C ILE A 10 0.05 -8.27 -6.23
N ALA A 11 1.14 -8.99 -6.46
CA ALA A 11 2.01 -9.45 -5.38
C ALA A 11 2.60 -8.27 -4.60
N TYR A 12 3.06 -7.25 -5.31
CA TYR A 12 3.64 -6.06 -4.68
C TYR A 12 2.63 -5.30 -3.83
N ALA A 13 1.43 -5.12 -4.36
CA ALA A 13 0.37 -4.42 -3.65
C ALA A 13 -0.02 -5.16 -2.36
N ARG A 14 -0.02 -6.49 -2.39
CA ARG A 14 -0.29 -7.29 -1.20
C ARG A 14 0.79 -7.12 -0.14
N GLU A 15 2.06 -7.11 -0.57
CA GLU A 15 3.17 -6.88 0.35
C GLU A 15 3.11 -5.49 0.97
N LEU A 16 2.76 -4.48 0.18
CA LEU A 16 2.57 -3.13 0.71
C LEU A 16 1.44 -3.11 1.75
N GLY A 17 0.35 -3.79 1.48
CA GLY A 17 -0.76 -3.90 2.42
C GLY A 17 -0.35 -4.54 3.75
N ILE A 18 0.46 -5.60 3.68
CA ILE A 18 1.00 -6.25 4.88
C ILE A 18 1.91 -5.30 5.66
N THR A 19 2.75 -4.55 4.95
CA THR A 19 3.64 -3.58 5.58
C THR A 19 2.84 -2.46 6.27
N LEU A 20 1.80 -1.96 5.60
CA LEU A 20 0.93 -0.94 6.20
C LEU A 20 0.28 -1.45 7.48
N GLN A 21 -0.26 -2.67 7.45
CA GLN A 21 -0.89 -3.25 8.62
C GLN A 21 0.11 -3.41 9.76
N ARG A 22 1.30 -3.92 9.47
CA ARG A 22 2.33 -4.12 10.49
C ARG A 22 2.71 -2.80 11.14
N LEU A 23 2.99 -1.78 10.35
CA LEU A 23 3.38 -0.46 10.86
C LEU A 23 2.25 0.18 11.66
N ARG A 24 1.01 0.02 11.19
CA ARG A 24 -0.16 0.54 11.91
C ARG A 24 -0.31 -0.11 13.28
N LEU A 25 -0.19 -1.43 13.33
CA LEU A 25 -0.33 -2.16 14.59
C LEU A 25 0.81 -1.83 15.56
N GLU A 26 2.03 -1.66 15.05
CA GLU A 26 3.16 -1.23 15.89
C GLU A 26 2.91 0.14 16.54
N ARG A 27 2.11 0.98 15.90
CA ARG A 27 1.73 2.29 16.40
C ARG A 27 0.42 2.28 17.19
N GLU A 28 -0.17 1.11 17.36
CA GLU A 28 -1.44 0.95 18.07
C GLU A 28 -2.55 1.82 17.51
N LEU A 29 -2.58 1.97 16.18
CA LEU A 29 -3.60 2.74 15.48
C LEU A 29 -4.67 1.83 14.91
N SER A 30 -5.93 2.29 14.95
CA SER A 30 -7.01 1.63 14.22
C SER A 30 -6.90 1.98 12.74
N GLN A 31 -7.57 1.20 11.90
CA GLN A 31 -7.64 1.51 10.47
C GLN A 31 -8.33 2.88 10.27
N GLU A 32 -9.40 3.13 11.01
CA GLU A 32 -10.14 4.40 10.94
C GLU A 32 -9.25 5.58 11.33
N ARG A 33 -8.47 5.42 12.38
CA ARG A 33 -7.60 6.49 12.84
C ARG A 33 -6.51 6.81 11.83
N LEU A 34 -5.84 5.80 11.31
CA LEU A 34 -4.79 6.03 10.31
C LEU A 34 -5.37 6.64 9.03
N ALA A 35 -6.52 6.15 8.58
CA ALA A 35 -7.19 6.72 7.42
C ALA A 35 -7.48 8.20 7.62
N HIS A 36 -8.04 8.55 8.79
CA HIS A 36 -8.33 9.94 9.13
C HIS A 36 -7.04 10.80 9.09
N MET A 37 -5.97 10.32 9.69
CA MET A 37 -4.70 11.04 9.71
C MET A 37 -4.14 11.27 8.30
N ALA A 38 -4.36 10.31 7.41
CA ALA A 38 -3.88 10.41 6.03
C ALA A 38 -4.86 11.13 5.09
N GLY A 39 -6.02 11.54 5.60
CA GLY A 39 -7.00 12.27 4.79
C GLY A 39 -7.77 11.41 3.80
N ILE A 40 -7.93 10.12 4.09
CA ILE A 40 -8.68 9.19 3.23
C ILE A 40 -9.77 8.51 4.04
N SER A 41 -10.72 7.88 3.34
CA SER A 41 -11.78 7.14 4.02
C SER A 41 -11.25 5.82 4.58
N ALA A 42 -11.88 5.32 5.64
CA ALA A 42 -11.55 4.01 6.20
C ALA A 42 -11.76 2.91 5.15
N TYR A 43 -12.80 3.04 4.33
CA TYR A 43 -13.08 2.09 3.25
C TYR A 43 -11.91 2.00 2.26
N THR A 44 -11.38 3.15 1.84
CA THR A 44 -10.22 3.19 0.94
C THR A 44 -8.99 2.59 1.62
N TYR A 45 -8.75 2.93 2.88
CA TYR A 45 -7.59 2.41 3.60
C TYR A 45 -7.67 0.88 3.76
N GLN A 46 -8.87 0.35 4.03
CA GLN A 46 -9.05 -1.10 4.15
C GLN A 46 -8.63 -1.83 2.87
N LYS A 47 -8.91 -1.23 1.72
CA LYS A 47 -8.46 -1.79 0.43
C LYS A 47 -6.94 -1.80 0.34
N TYR A 48 -6.27 -0.80 0.91
CA TYR A 48 -4.82 -0.74 0.89
C TYR A 48 -4.21 -1.88 1.69
N GLU A 49 -4.74 -2.17 2.89
CA GLU A 49 -4.24 -3.31 3.67
C GLU A 49 -4.55 -4.64 3.00
N LYS A 50 -5.65 -4.71 2.29
CA LYS A 50 -6.04 -5.91 1.52
C LYS A 50 -5.16 -6.11 0.30
N GLY A 51 -4.61 -5.03 -0.24
CA GLY A 51 -3.79 -5.06 -1.45
C GLY A 51 -4.58 -4.99 -2.74
N GLU A 52 -5.90 -4.89 -2.66
CA GLU A 52 -6.78 -4.90 -3.84
C GLU A 52 -7.79 -3.78 -3.78
N SER A 53 -7.99 -3.10 -4.91
CA SER A 53 -9.09 -2.13 -5.04
C SER A 53 -10.41 -2.84 -5.32
N LYS A 54 -10.34 -3.96 -6.02
CA LYS A 54 -11.42 -4.93 -6.27
C LYS A 54 -10.74 -6.25 -6.60
N PRO A 55 -11.45 -7.39 -6.57
CA PRO A 55 -10.84 -8.69 -6.87
C PRO A 55 -10.04 -8.68 -8.17
N GLY A 56 -8.78 -9.09 -8.10
CA GLY A 56 -7.89 -9.17 -9.25
C GLY A 56 -7.25 -7.86 -9.68
N THR A 57 -7.58 -6.74 -9.03
CA THR A 57 -6.99 -5.43 -9.35
C THR A 57 -6.16 -4.95 -8.18
N PRO A 58 -4.84 -4.77 -8.36
CA PRO A 58 -4.00 -4.29 -7.27
C PRO A 58 -4.41 -2.87 -6.85
N MET A 59 -4.34 -2.61 -5.56
CA MET A 59 -4.54 -1.24 -5.09
C MET A 59 -3.35 -0.39 -5.55
N ASN A 60 -3.60 0.89 -5.75
CA ASN A 60 -2.57 1.79 -6.27
C ASN A 60 -2.74 3.17 -5.67
N PRO A 61 -2.23 3.40 -4.44
CA PRO A 61 -2.30 4.71 -3.81
C PRO A 61 -1.54 5.75 -4.63
N GLY A 62 -2.08 6.95 -4.70
CA GLY A 62 -1.36 8.04 -5.33
C GLY A 62 -0.15 8.48 -4.50
N LEU A 63 0.74 9.22 -5.13
CA LEU A 63 1.97 9.67 -4.51
C LEU A 63 1.73 10.40 -3.18
N PHE A 64 0.80 11.37 -3.19
CA PHE A 64 0.59 12.17 -1.98
C PHE A 64 -0.12 11.38 -0.88
N THR A 65 -0.92 10.39 -1.25
CA THR A 65 -1.50 9.47 -0.26
C THR A 65 -0.42 8.63 0.39
N LEU A 66 0.54 8.13 -0.38
CA LEU A 66 1.68 7.39 0.17
C LEU A 66 2.49 8.26 1.14
N ILE A 67 2.74 9.51 0.76
CA ILE A 67 3.48 10.44 1.62
C ILE A 67 2.70 10.69 2.92
N ALA A 68 1.39 10.89 2.83
CA ALA A 68 0.56 11.13 4.00
C ALA A 68 0.53 9.91 4.93
N LEU A 69 0.43 8.72 4.38
CA LEU A 69 0.49 7.49 5.17
C LEU A 69 1.83 7.34 5.88
N ALA A 70 2.92 7.58 5.16
CA ALA A 70 4.27 7.51 5.74
C ALA A 70 4.43 8.51 6.88
N GLN A 71 3.97 9.75 6.69
CA GLN A 71 4.03 10.77 7.73
C GLN A 71 3.18 10.39 8.95
N ALA A 72 1.98 9.87 8.72
CA ALA A 72 1.12 9.42 9.81
C ALA A 72 1.74 8.27 10.61
N LEU A 73 2.45 7.40 9.92
CA LEU A 73 3.14 6.27 10.55
C LEU A 73 4.54 6.64 11.07
N GLU A 74 4.98 7.87 10.84
CA GLU A 74 6.30 8.38 11.22
C GLU A 74 7.44 7.55 10.63
N VAL A 75 7.28 7.17 9.37
CA VAL A 75 8.32 6.50 8.59
C VAL A 75 8.54 7.28 7.29
N THR A 76 9.60 6.95 6.58
CA THR A 76 9.83 7.50 5.24
C THR A 76 9.07 6.66 4.22
N VAL A 77 8.83 7.22 3.02
CA VAL A 77 8.21 6.46 1.95
C VAL A 77 9.03 5.22 1.58
N PRO A 78 10.36 5.28 1.45
CA PRO A 78 11.15 4.07 1.21
C PRO A 78 10.96 2.99 2.28
N GLU A 79 10.79 3.37 3.54
CA GLU A 79 10.54 2.40 4.62
C GLU A 79 9.15 1.76 4.50
N LEU A 80 8.21 2.47 3.90
CA LEU A 80 6.86 1.99 3.69
C LEU A 80 6.80 0.98 2.54
N LEU A 81 7.60 1.18 1.51
CA LEU A 81 7.53 0.39 0.29
C LEU A 81 8.29 -0.92 0.40
N PRO A 82 7.68 -2.05 -0.02
CA PRO A 82 8.41 -3.30 -0.18
C PRO A 82 9.52 -3.17 -1.23
N PRO A 83 10.42 -4.16 -1.35
CA PRO A 83 11.43 -4.13 -2.41
C PRO A 83 10.80 -3.91 -3.78
N GLN A 84 11.50 -3.16 -4.62
CA GLN A 84 10.99 -2.72 -5.92
C GLN A 84 10.47 -3.89 -6.77
N PRO A 85 9.25 -3.75 -7.33
CA PRO A 85 8.71 -4.79 -8.18
C PRO A 85 9.32 -4.73 -9.57
N ARG A 86 9.18 -5.83 -10.29
CA ARG A 86 9.52 -5.85 -11.71
C ARG A 86 8.31 -5.37 -12.49
N VAL A 87 8.44 -4.21 -13.10
CA VAL A 87 7.39 -3.66 -13.97
C VAL A 87 7.99 -3.54 -15.36
N PRO A 88 7.30 -4.04 -16.41
CA PRO A 88 7.83 -3.94 -17.75
C PRO A 88 8.05 -2.48 -18.14
N VAL A 89 9.17 -2.23 -18.77
CA VAL A 89 9.51 -0.92 -19.29
C VAL A 89 9.45 -1.00 -20.82
N ALA A 90 8.81 -0.03 -21.46
CA ALA A 90 8.73 -0.01 -22.91
C ALA A 90 10.12 0.08 -23.52
N PRO A 91 10.36 -0.64 -24.64
CA PRO A 91 11.65 -0.58 -25.33
C PRO A 91 11.94 0.82 -25.92
#